data_4f224703a63d8b4934cde3ccde785564
#
_entry.id   4f224703a63d8b4934cde3ccde785564
#
_cell.length_a   1.000
_cell.length_b   1.000
_cell.length_c   1.000
_cell.angle_alpha   90.00
_cell.angle_beta   90.00
_cell.angle_gamma   90.00
#
_symmetry.space_group_name_H-M   'P 1'
#
loop_
_entity.id
_entity.type
_entity.pdbx_description
1 polymer ?
#
loop_
_entity_poly.entity_id
_entity_poly.type
_entity_poly.pdbx_seq_one_letter_code
_entity_poly.pdbx_strand_id
1 'polypeptide(L)'
;LEVEKEHHCAGLRVYYKGVTGIKEGNYIELHFLKDFLPGYFWIFPLADGQCNVGVGMRSDYVGKKRINLKTELNNIIQKYPQLSERFKNAEPVDDIRGYGLPLGSKKRAISGDNYMLIGDAASLIDPFTGEGIGNAILSGYTAAQQAKEAIESKNFSGTALKKYDEAIYRRLGDELSLSYRMQKLVKYPWLFNFVVRKANRNKVLRETIMVMFEDIDIRDRLRKPSF
;
A
#
# COMPACT_ATOMS: atom_id res chain seq x y z
N LEU A 1 -2.88 18.38 -13.12
CA LEU A 1 -3.77 17.71 -12.15
C LEU A 1 -3.31 18.09 -10.76
N GLU A 2 -4.15 18.74 -9.98
CA GLU A 2 -3.85 19.09 -8.59
C GLU A 2 -3.89 17.82 -7.73
N VAL A 3 -2.78 17.54 -7.04
CA VAL A 3 -2.67 16.35 -6.20
C VAL A 3 -3.42 16.55 -4.90
N GLU A 4 -4.51 15.82 -4.71
CA GLU A 4 -5.25 15.81 -3.45
C GLU A 4 -4.43 15.08 -2.36
N LYS A 5 -3.68 15.84 -1.56
CA LYS A 5 -2.72 15.32 -0.55
C LYS A 5 -3.31 14.31 0.44
N GLU A 6 -4.60 14.37 0.71
CA GLU A 6 -5.32 13.42 1.57
C GLU A 6 -5.46 12.04 0.92
N HIS A 7 -5.49 11.97 -0.42
CA HIS A 7 -5.60 10.76 -1.20
C HIS A 7 -4.27 10.35 -1.86
N HIS A 8 -3.17 10.78 -1.25
CA HIS A 8 -1.83 10.57 -1.76
C HIS A 8 -0.86 10.28 -0.62
N CYS A 9 0.06 9.35 -0.82
CA CYS A 9 1.13 9.03 0.11
C CYS A 9 2.47 9.43 -0.49
N ALA A 10 3.36 9.94 0.34
CA ALA A 10 4.77 10.12 0.00
C ALA A 10 5.55 8.95 0.59
N GLY A 11 6.32 8.26 -0.23
CA GLY A 11 7.19 7.16 0.15
C GLY A 11 8.63 7.41 -0.23
N LEU A 12 9.56 6.99 0.61
CA LEU A 12 10.97 6.91 0.29
C LEU A 12 11.46 5.48 0.47
N ARG A 13 12.32 5.02 -0.41
CA ARG A 13 12.97 3.72 -0.30
C ARG A 13 14.46 3.81 -0.60
N VAL A 14 15.21 2.87 -0.06
CA VAL A 14 16.62 2.61 -0.33
C VAL A 14 16.87 1.12 -0.16
N TYR A 15 17.75 0.56 -0.96
CA TYR A 15 18.19 -0.82 -0.75
C TYR A 15 19.38 -0.85 0.19
N TYR A 16 19.38 -1.80 1.13
CA TYR A 16 20.48 -2.06 2.05
C TYR A 16 20.98 -3.49 1.90
N LYS A 17 22.28 -3.66 2.06
CA LYS A 17 22.96 -4.95 2.23
C LYS A 17 23.46 -5.08 3.67
N GLY A 18 23.46 -6.30 4.22
CA GLY A 18 23.99 -6.55 5.56
C GLY A 18 23.02 -6.21 6.71
N VAL A 19 21.72 -6.00 6.45
CA VAL A 19 20.72 -5.87 7.52
C VAL A 19 20.58 -7.20 8.23
N THR A 20 20.77 -7.21 9.58
CA THR A 20 20.69 -8.42 10.39
C THR A 20 19.30 -8.66 10.99
N GLY A 21 19.07 -9.83 11.60
CA GLY A 21 17.81 -10.17 12.25
C GLY A 21 16.64 -10.39 11.29
N ILE A 22 16.93 -10.68 10.03
CA ILE A 22 15.92 -11.14 9.07
C ILE A 22 15.50 -12.56 9.46
N LYS A 23 14.19 -12.77 9.66
CA LYS A 23 13.66 -14.08 10.03
C LYS A 23 13.69 -15.03 8.85
N GLU A 24 13.91 -16.32 9.13
CA GLU A 24 13.70 -17.37 8.15
C GLU A 24 12.28 -17.28 7.58
N GLY A 25 12.15 -17.46 6.25
CA GLY A 25 10.88 -17.28 5.53
C GLY A 25 10.70 -15.93 4.88
N ASN A 26 11.68 -15.02 4.99
CA ASN A 26 11.70 -13.72 4.30
C ASN A 26 10.42 -12.90 4.49
N TYR A 27 9.92 -12.82 5.72
CA TYR A 27 8.73 -12.03 6.05
C TYR A 27 8.97 -10.54 5.79
N ILE A 28 7.98 -9.88 5.20
CA ILE A 28 7.94 -8.42 5.17
C ILE A 28 7.72 -7.89 6.60
N GLU A 29 8.41 -6.83 6.95
CA GLU A 29 8.27 -6.19 8.25
C GLU A 29 7.70 -4.78 8.08
N LEU A 30 6.63 -4.50 8.83
CA LEU A 30 6.03 -3.17 8.94
C LEU A 30 6.13 -2.69 10.38
N HIS A 31 6.78 -1.55 10.59
CA HIS A 31 7.00 -0.96 11.89
C HIS A 31 6.16 0.31 12.06
N PHE A 32 5.14 0.23 12.90
CA PHE A 32 4.29 1.37 13.29
C PHE A 32 4.88 2.04 14.51
N LEU A 33 5.68 3.06 14.31
CA LEU A 33 6.46 3.73 15.35
C LEU A 33 5.68 4.93 15.89
N LYS A 34 5.56 5.03 17.23
CA LYS A 34 4.74 6.06 17.90
C LYS A 34 5.02 7.48 17.40
N ASP A 35 6.29 7.81 17.23
CA ASP A 35 6.72 9.16 16.86
C ASP A 35 6.55 9.43 15.36
N PHE A 36 6.35 8.38 14.55
CA PHE A 36 6.19 8.46 13.10
C PHE A 36 4.74 8.24 12.61
N LEU A 37 3.81 7.89 13.51
CA LEU A 37 2.40 7.74 13.12
C LEU A 37 1.82 9.04 12.51
N PRO A 38 0.96 8.91 11.48
CA PRO A 38 0.34 7.73 10.90
C PRO A 38 1.14 7.07 9.77
N GLY A 39 2.42 7.35 9.63
CA GLY A 39 3.32 6.64 8.74
C GLY A 39 3.81 5.32 9.31
N TYR A 40 4.52 4.57 8.50
CA TYR A 40 5.22 3.36 8.90
C TYR A 40 6.59 3.25 8.23
N PHE A 41 7.47 2.49 8.84
CA PHE A 41 8.78 2.09 8.31
C PHE A 41 8.71 0.62 7.91
N TRP A 42 9.38 0.22 6.83
CA TRP A 42 9.38 -1.16 6.38
C TRP A 42 10.78 -1.71 6.14
N ILE A 43 10.88 -3.04 6.26
CA ILE A 43 12.03 -3.84 5.83
C ILE A 43 11.47 -5.01 5.02
N PHE A 44 11.75 -5.05 3.72
CA PHE A 44 11.33 -6.14 2.83
C PHE A 44 12.57 -6.88 2.36
N PRO A 45 12.82 -8.10 2.87
CA PRO A 45 13.93 -8.92 2.43
C PRO A 45 13.81 -9.29 0.96
N LEU A 46 14.95 -9.38 0.28
CA LEU A 46 15.07 -9.80 -1.11
C LEU A 46 15.89 -11.08 -1.20
N ALA A 47 15.73 -11.82 -2.31
CA ALA A 47 16.36 -13.12 -2.51
C ALA A 47 17.90 -13.11 -2.51
N ASP A 48 18.52 -11.98 -2.80
CA ASP A 48 19.97 -11.78 -2.88
C ASP A 48 20.61 -11.29 -1.56
N GLY A 49 19.87 -11.35 -0.44
CA GLY A 49 20.31 -10.91 0.87
C GLY A 49 20.30 -9.39 1.06
N GLN A 50 19.74 -8.66 0.12
CA GLN A 50 19.45 -7.24 0.27
C GLN A 50 18.07 -7.05 0.95
N CYS A 51 17.82 -5.83 1.38
CA CYS A 51 16.52 -5.41 1.89
C CYS A 51 16.08 -4.11 1.23
N ASN A 52 14.83 -4.05 0.77
CA ASN A 52 14.18 -2.80 0.46
C ASN A 52 13.68 -2.18 1.77
N VAL A 53 14.24 -1.05 2.12
CA VAL A 53 13.97 -0.34 3.38
C VAL A 53 13.38 1.03 3.07
N GLY A 54 12.36 1.43 3.81
CA GLY A 54 11.80 2.74 3.55
C GLY A 54 10.78 3.22 4.56
N VAL A 55 10.22 4.37 4.26
CA VAL A 55 9.18 5.04 5.04
C VAL A 55 8.08 5.55 4.13
N GLY A 56 6.85 5.46 4.61
CA GLY A 56 5.69 5.99 3.92
C GLY A 56 4.78 6.77 4.87
N MET A 57 4.26 7.89 4.39
CA MET A 57 3.30 8.69 5.14
C MET A 57 2.37 9.41 4.17
N ARG A 58 1.12 9.57 4.56
CA ARG A 58 0.14 10.33 3.77
C ARG A 58 0.59 11.79 3.61
N SER A 59 0.52 12.30 2.38
CA SER A 59 1.14 13.56 1.98
C SER A 59 0.60 14.79 2.72
N ASP A 60 -0.67 14.76 3.17
CA ASP A 60 -1.23 15.86 3.98
C ASP A 60 -0.57 15.93 5.37
N TYR A 61 -0.18 14.81 5.98
CA TYR A 61 0.57 14.79 7.25
C TYR A 61 2.01 15.24 7.07
N VAL A 62 2.66 14.79 5.99
CA VAL A 62 4.01 15.25 5.64
C VAL A 62 4.03 16.78 5.56
N GLY A 63 3.06 17.39 4.86
CA GLY A 63 2.95 18.84 4.73
C GLY A 63 2.60 19.54 6.05
N LYS A 64 1.57 19.07 6.76
CA LYS A 64 1.12 19.69 8.04
C LYS A 64 2.20 19.67 9.11
N LYS A 65 2.94 18.56 9.23
CA LYS A 65 3.99 18.39 10.23
C LYS A 65 5.37 18.87 9.74
N ARG A 66 5.48 19.32 8.49
CA ARG A 66 6.75 19.72 7.83
C ARG A 66 7.83 18.64 7.93
N ILE A 67 7.44 17.38 7.74
CA ILE A 67 8.33 16.22 7.88
C ILE A 67 9.25 16.13 6.66
N ASN A 68 10.56 16.00 6.91
CA ASN A 68 11.51 15.56 5.91
C ASN A 68 11.67 14.03 6.01
N LEU A 69 11.04 13.30 5.09
CA LEU A 69 11.06 11.84 5.12
C LEU A 69 12.46 11.23 5.03
N LYS A 70 13.42 11.88 4.35
CA LYS A 70 14.81 11.41 4.28
C LYS A 70 15.49 11.50 5.64
N THR A 71 15.28 12.59 6.36
CA THR A 71 15.78 12.76 7.72
C THR A 71 15.11 11.75 8.67
N GLU A 72 13.79 11.56 8.53
CA GLU A 72 13.07 10.61 9.37
C GLU A 72 13.48 9.15 9.13
N LEU A 73 13.74 8.75 7.90
CA LEU A 73 14.26 7.41 7.60
C LEU A 73 15.56 7.13 8.37
N ASN A 74 16.51 8.08 8.33
CA ASN A 74 17.77 7.96 9.05
C ASN A 74 17.56 8.01 10.57
N ASN A 75 16.71 8.91 11.06
CA ASN A 75 16.40 9.03 12.49
C ASN A 75 15.79 7.73 13.03
N ILE A 76 14.87 7.10 12.29
CA ILE A 76 14.24 5.84 12.70
C ILE A 76 15.30 4.75 12.86
N ILE A 77 16.17 4.58 11.89
CA ILE A 77 17.24 3.58 11.94
C ILE A 77 18.16 3.81 13.16
N GLN A 78 18.47 5.05 13.47
CA GLN A 78 19.40 5.39 14.57
C GLN A 78 18.74 5.40 15.96
N LYS A 79 17.52 5.92 16.06
CA LYS A 79 16.83 6.19 17.32
C LYS A 79 16.30 4.93 18.01
N TYR A 80 15.86 3.93 17.25
CA TYR A 80 15.24 2.74 17.81
C TYR A 80 16.30 1.64 18.01
N PRO A 81 16.66 1.26 19.27
CA PRO A 81 17.75 0.34 19.55
C PRO A 81 17.67 -0.98 18.78
N GLN A 82 16.44 -1.53 18.65
CA GLN A 82 16.20 -2.76 17.91
C GLN A 82 16.48 -2.63 16.40
N LEU A 83 16.37 -1.43 15.82
CA LEU A 83 16.70 -1.15 14.43
C LEU A 83 18.18 -0.77 14.29
N SER A 84 18.70 0.11 15.16
CA SER A 84 20.08 0.56 15.07
C SER A 84 21.08 -0.60 15.16
N GLU A 85 20.81 -1.61 16.00
CA GLU A 85 21.68 -2.80 16.07
C GLU A 85 21.62 -3.62 14.78
N ARG A 86 20.45 -3.75 14.16
CA ARG A 86 20.26 -4.47 12.88
C ARG A 86 20.95 -3.79 11.71
N PHE A 87 21.06 -2.48 11.74
CA PHE A 87 21.66 -1.66 10.68
C PHE A 87 23.11 -1.27 10.96
N LYS A 88 23.71 -1.70 12.06
CA LYS A 88 25.05 -1.30 12.50
C LYS A 88 26.13 -1.51 11.45
N ASN A 89 26.07 -2.62 10.72
CA ASN A 89 26.99 -2.98 9.65
C ASN A 89 26.31 -3.01 8.28
N ALA A 90 25.10 -2.45 8.17
CA ALA A 90 24.37 -2.41 6.93
C ALA A 90 24.79 -1.20 6.09
N GLU A 91 24.94 -1.41 4.80
CA GLU A 91 25.35 -0.38 3.85
C GLU A 91 24.26 -0.15 2.81
N PRO A 92 23.95 1.11 2.47
CA PRO A 92 23.06 1.40 1.36
C PRO A 92 23.75 1.02 0.05
N VAL A 93 23.04 0.31 -0.83
CA VAL A 93 23.55 -0.10 -2.15
C VAL A 93 23.08 0.80 -3.29
N ASP A 94 22.12 1.69 -3.01
CA ASP A 94 21.67 2.71 -3.95
C ASP A 94 21.28 4.01 -3.22
N ASP A 95 20.92 5.02 -4.02
CA ASP A 95 20.42 6.29 -3.49
C ASP A 95 18.99 6.16 -2.95
N ILE A 96 18.68 7.00 -1.95
CA ILE A 96 17.30 7.15 -1.47
C ILE A 96 16.45 7.73 -2.60
N ARG A 97 15.40 7.00 -2.98
CA ARG A 97 14.44 7.42 -3.99
C ARG A 97 13.07 7.67 -3.40
N GLY A 98 12.45 8.76 -3.85
CA GLY A 98 11.11 9.17 -3.42
C GLY A 98 10.08 8.92 -4.50
N TYR A 99 8.89 8.50 -4.07
CA TYR A 99 7.75 8.27 -4.95
C TYR A 99 6.48 8.84 -4.32
N GLY A 100 5.61 9.33 -5.20
CA GLY A 100 4.24 9.67 -4.85
C GLY A 100 3.33 8.49 -5.15
N LEU A 101 2.50 8.11 -4.19
CA LEU A 101 1.63 6.94 -4.25
C LEU A 101 0.16 7.43 -4.27
N PRO A 102 -0.52 7.40 -5.43
CA PRO A 102 -1.93 7.79 -5.52
C PRO A 102 -2.83 6.68 -4.96
N LEU A 103 -3.53 7.00 -3.86
CA LEU A 103 -4.31 6.04 -3.09
C LEU A 103 -5.72 5.85 -3.63
N GLY A 104 -6.21 4.62 -3.59
CA GLY A 104 -7.59 4.22 -3.91
C GLY A 104 -8.63 4.62 -2.85
N SER A 105 -8.35 5.66 -2.07
CA SER A 105 -9.19 6.14 -0.99
C SER A 105 -10.37 7.02 -1.45
N LYS A 106 -10.45 7.31 -2.75
CA LYS A 106 -11.54 8.07 -3.38
C LYS A 106 -11.86 7.46 -4.72
N LYS A 107 -13.13 7.17 -4.96
CA LYS A 107 -13.59 6.71 -6.27
C LYS A 107 -13.48 7.85 -7.29
N ARG A 108 -12.90 7.56 -8.47
CA ARG A 108 -12.71 8.48 -9.58
C ARG A 108 -13.18 7.84 -10.88
N ALA A 109 -13.48 8.63 -11.90
CA ALA A 109 -13.56 8.10 -13.26
C ALA A 109 -12.16 7.70 -13.71
N ILE A 110 -12.00 6.44 -14.13
CA ILE A 110 -10.74 5.87 -14.59
C ILE A 110 -10.74 5.52 -16.07
N SER A 111 -11.84 5.84 -16.75
CA SER A 111 -11.95 5.78 -18.22
C SER A 111 -12.66 7.00 -18.79
N GLY A 112 -12.54 7.19 -20.08
CA GLY A 112 -13.19 8.25 -20.86
C GLY A 112 -13.06 7.95 -22.36
N ASP A 113 -13.35 8.92 -23.21
CA ASP A 113 -13.24 8.75 -24.66
C ASP A 113 -11.81 8.39 -25.05
N ASN A 114 -11.64 7.19 -25.63
CA ASN A 114 -10.38 6.65 -26.13
C ASN A 114 -9.31 6.35 -25.08
N TYR A 115 -9.63 6.28 -23.78
CA TYR A 115 -8.65 5.92 -22.75
C TYR A 115 -9.21 5.11 -21.58
N MET A 116 -8.36 4.32 -20.97
CA MET A 116 -8.56 3.69 -19.66
C MET A 116 -7.26 3.83 -18.86
N LEU A 117 -7.37 4.27 -17.60
CA LEU A 117 -6.24 4.37 -16.65
C LEU A 117 -6.11 3.05 -15.86
N ILE A 118 -4.88 2.61 -15.62
CA ILE A 118 -4.60 1.37 -14.88
C ILE A 118 -3.63 1.63 -13.72
N GLY A 119 -3.64 0.78 -12.70
CA GLY A 119 -2.72 0.81 -11.58
C GLY A 119 -2.65 2.19 -10.90
N ASP A 120 -1.45 2.70 -10.74
CA ASP A 120 -1.18 3.99 -10.09
C ASP A 120 -1.82 5.17 -10.84
N ALA A 121 -1.84 5.12 -12.17
CA ALA A 121 -2.51 6.14 -12.96
C ALA A 121 -4.02 6.22 -12.69
N ALA A 122 -4.64 5.08 -12.31
CA ALA A 122 -6.04 5.00 -11.88
C ALA A 122 -6.23 5.26 -10.38
N SER A 123 -5.16 5.56 -9.62
CA SER A 123 -5.18 5.71 -8.16
C SER A 123 -5.77 4.48 -7.47
N LEU A 124 -5.23 3.29 -7.75
CA LEU A 124 -5.71 2.01 -7.20
C LEU A 124 -4.81 1.42 -6.11
N ILE A 125 -3.83 2.18 -5.60
CA ILE A 125 -2.99 1.74 -4.47
C ILE A 125 -3.85 1.62 -3.22
N ASP A 126 -3.71 0.51 -2.49
CA ASP A 126 -4.42 0.30 -1.23
C ASP A 126 -4.05 1.38 -0.20
N PRO A 127 -5.05 2.08 0.38
CA PRO A 127 -4.78 3.21 1.26
C PRO A 127 -4.10 2.84 2.58
N PHE A 128 -4.28 1.62 3.07
CA PHE A 128 -3.77 1.19 4.38
C PHE A 128 -2.40 0.52 4.27
N THR A 129 -2.27 -0.41 3.34
CA THR A 129 -1.05 -1.20 3.17
C THR A 129 -0.01 -0.51 2.28
N GLY A 130 -0.46 0.34 1.34
CA GLY A 130 0.39 0.90 0.28
C GLY A 130 0.68 -0.09 -0.86
N GLU A 131 0.01 -1.27 -0.85
CA GLU A 131 0.13 -2.27 -1.91
C GLU A 131 -0.61 -1.79 -3.17
N GLY A 132 0.00 -1.97 -4.34
CA GLY A 132 -0.56 -1.55 -5.62
C GLY A 132 -0.31 -2.52 -6.75
N ILE A 133 0.61 -3.48 -6.58
CA ILE A 133 1.06 -4.37 -7.67
C ILE A 133 -0.09 -5.28 -8.12
N GLY A 134 -0.79 -5.92 -7.20
CA GLY A 134 -1.93 -6.78 -7.50
C GLY A 134 -3.06 -6.02 -8.18
N ASN A 135 -3.36 -4.82 -7.68
CA ASN A 135 -4.39 -3.94 -8.28
C ASN A 135 -3.99 -3.44 -9.68
N ALA A 136 -2.70 -3.19 -9.92
CA ALA A 136 -2.19 -2.81 -11.24
C ALA A 136 -2.33 -3.96 -12.24
N ILE A 137 -1.98 -5.19 -11.87
CA ILE A 137 -2.13 -6.39 -12.70
C ILE A 137 -3.61 -6.62 -13.03
N LEU A 138 -4.48 -6.59 -12.02
CA LEU A 138 -5.92 -6.79 -12.19
C LEU A 138 -6.54 -5.74 -13.12
N SER A 139 -6.21 -4.46 -12.90
CA SER A 139 -6.73 -3.38 -13.74
C SER A 139 -6.20 -3.45 -15.17
N GLY A 140 -4.93 -3.83 -15.37
CA GLY A 140 -4.35 -4.06 -16.69
C GLY A 140 -5.04 -5.18 -17.44
N TYR A 141 -5.29 -6.33 -16.77
CA TYR A 141 -6.02 -7.44 -17.36
C TYR A 141 -7.46 -7.06 -17.76
N THR A 142 -8.18 -6.38 -16.85
CA THR A 142 -9.55 -5.93 -17.10
C THR A 142 -9.62 -4.90 -18.23
N ALA A 143 -8.65 -3.98 -18.29
CA ALA A 143 -8.54 -3.00 -19.36
C ALA A 143 -8.29 -3.67 -20.71
N ALA A 144 -7.45 -4.70 -20.77
CA ALA A 144 -7.19 -5.46 -22.00
C ALA A 144 -8.45 -6.15 -22.53
N GLN A 145 -9.26 -6.73 -21.65
CA GLN A 145 -10.55 -7.32 -22.03
C GLN A 145 -11.51 -6.26 -22.60
N GLN A 146 -11.65 -5.11 -21.94
CA GLN A 146 -12.50 -4.03 -22.40
C GLN A 146 -12.00 -3.40 -23.70
N ALA A 147 -10.68 -3.31 -23.90
CA ALA A 147 -10.08 -2.83 -25.13
C ALA A 147 -10.40 -3.76 -26.31
N LYS A 148 -10.36 -5.08 -26.10
CA LYS A 148 -10.76 -6.06 -27.11
C LYS A 148 -12.23 -5.84 -27.56
N GLU A 149 -13.16 -5.72 -26.59
CA GLU A 149 -14.57 -5.44 -26.90
C GLU A 149 -14.76 -4.12 -27.67
N ALA A 150 -14.01 -3.07 -27.27
CA ALA A 150 -14.07 -1.77 -27.94
C ALA A 150 -13.56 -1.83 -29.39
N ILE A 151 -12.50 -2.60 -29.65
CA ILE A 151 -11.95 -2.82 -30.99
C ILE A 151 -12.96 -3.60 -31.87
N GLU A 152 -13.53 -4.70 -31.37
CA GLU A 152 -14.48 -5.54 -32.08
C GLU A 152 -15.76 -4.75 -32.43
N SER A 153 -16.24 -3.93 -31.51
CA SER A 153 -17.43 -3.08 -31.69
C SER A 153 -17.13 -1.74 -32.39
N LYS A 154 -15.86 -1.39 -32.60
CA LYS A 154 -15.40 -0.07 -33.10
C LYS A 154 -15.99 1.09 -32.30
N ASN A 155 -16.17 0.89 -30.98
CA ASN A 155 -16.77 1.88 -30.10
C ASN A 155 -15.82 2.19 -28.94
N PHE A 156 -15.16 3.34 -28.99
CA PHE A 156 -14.18 3.84 -27.99
C PHE A 156 -14.74 4.99 -27.16
N SER A 157 -16.07 5.19 -27.17
CA SER A 157 -16.70 6.26 -26.39
C SER A 157 -16.54 6.00 -24.87
N GLY A 158 -16.51 7.08 -24.10
CA GLY A 158 -16.47 6.99 -22.64
C GLY A 158 -17.64 6.20 -22.05
N THR A 159 -18.83 6.25 -22.70
CA THR A 159 -19.98 5.43 -22.32
C THR A 159 -19.70 3.94 -22.47
N ALA A 160 -19.07 3.52 -23.57
CA ALA A 160 -18.71 2.13 -23.79
C ALA A 160 -17.60 1.68 -22.84
N LEU A 161 -16.57 2.52 -22.63
CA LEU A 161 -15.42 2.21 -21.76
C LEU A 161 -15.75 2.30 -20.27
N LYS A 162 -16.86 2.92 -19.87
CA LYS A 162 -17.32 2.99 -18.47
C LYS A 162 -17.56 1.62 -17.83
N LYS A 163 -17.81 0.59 -18.62
CA LYS A 163 -17.90 -0.80 -18.14
C LYS A 163 -16.62 -1.24 -17.42
N TYR A 164 -15.47 -0.72 -17.86
CA TYR A 164 -14.19 -0.94 -17.19
C TYR A 164 -14.20 -0.37 -15.74
N ASP A 165 -14.62 0.89 -15.56
CA ASP A 165 -14.76 1.51 -14.25
C ASP A 165 -15.65 0.67 -13.33
N GLU A 166 -16.80 0.23 -13.86
CA GLU A 166 -17.78 -0.57 -13.12
C GLU A 166 -17.19 -1.93 -12.70
N ALA A 167 -16.45 -2.58 -13.59
CA ALA A 167 -15.80 -3.85 -13.30
C ALA A 167 -14.72 -3.71 -12.21
N ILE A 168 -13.86 -2.70 -12.31
CA ILE A 168 -12.81 -2.43 -11.32
C ILE A 168 -13.42 -2.08 -9.96
N TYR A 169 -14.36 -1.16 -9.88
CA TYR A 169 -14.92 -0.76 -8.60
C TYR A 169 -15.88 -1.79 -7.98
N ARG A 170 -16.49 -2.66 -8.77
CA ARG A 170 -17.21 -3.83 -8.26
C ARG A 170 -16.25 -4.81 -7.60
N ARG A 171 -15.02 -4.97 -8.12
CA ARG A 171 -14.03 -5.90 -7.60
C ARG A 171 -13.26 -5.33 -6.41
N LEU A 172 -12.80 -4.08 -6.49
CA LEU A 172 -11.89 -3.46 -5.53
C LEU A 172 -12.57 -2.45 -4.58
N GLY A 173 -13.75 -1.93 -4.93
CA GLY A 173 -14.32 -0.76 -4.25
C GLY A 173 -14.54 -0.93 -2.76
N ASP A 174 -15.06 -2.09 -2.33
CA ASP A 174 -15.31 -2.37 -0.92
C ASP A 174 -14.01 -2.54 -0.13
N GLU A 175 -13.00 -3.18 -0.74
CA GLU A 175 -11.68 -3.39 -0.13
C GLU A 175 -10.96 -2.07 0.08
N LEU A 176 -10.89 -1.24 -0.97
CA LEU A 176 -10.30 0.09 -0.89
C LEU A 176 -11.01 0.98 0.13
N SER A 177 -12.35 0.88 0.21
CA SER A 177 -13.15 1.60 1.21
C SER A 177 -12.85 1.14 2.63
N LEU A 178 -12.73 -0.17 2.85
CA LEU A 178 -12.37 -0.76 4.15
C LEU A 178 -10.95 -0.33 4.55
N SER A 179 -9.98 -0.47 3.64
CA SER A 179 -8.60 -0.04 3.85
C SER A 179 -8.50 1.46 4.19
N TYR A 180 -9.28 2.30 3.53
CA TYR A 180 -9.32 3.74 3.86
C TYR A 180 -9.87 3.99 5.27
N ARG A 181 -10.89 3.26 5.70
CA ARG A 181 -11.39 3.36 7.08
C ARG A 181 -10.33 2.92 8.09
N MET A 182 -9.60 1.83 7.80
CA MET A 182 -8.52 1.35 8.64
C MET A 182 -7.36 2.35 8.71
N GLN A 183 -6.98 2.97 7.60
CA GLN A 183 -5.98 4.05 7.58
C GLN A 183 -6.36 5.18 8.55
N LYS A 184 -7.66 5.53 8.63
CA LYS A 184 -8.14 6.54 9.59
C LYS A 184 -8.01 6.12 11.04
N LEU A 185 -8.10 4.81 11.35
CA LEU A 185 -7.99 4.31 12.74
C LEU A 185 -6.57 4.45 13.30
N VAL A 186 -5.54 4.48 12.44
CA VAL A 186 -4.14 4.67 12.89
C VAL A 186 -3.93 6.02 13.60
N LYS A 187 -4.83 6.99 13.39
CA LYS A 187 -4.85 8.26 14.15
C LYS A 187 -5.10 8.07 15.65
N TYR A 188 -5.66 6.94 16.04
CA TYR A 188 -6.00 6.60 17.43
C TYR A 188 -5.12 5.43 17.90
N PRO A 189 -3.88 5.68 18.37
CA PRO A 189 -2.93 4.63 18.72
C PRO A 189 -3.45 3.64 19.77
N TRP A 190 -4.30 4.09 20.70
CA TRP A 190 -4.91 3.23 21.70
C TRP A 190 -5.84 2.18 21.08
N LEU A 191 -6.61 2.58 20.07
CA LEU A 191 -7.53 1.68 19.36
C LEU A 191 -6.75 0.71 18.47
N PHE A 192 -5.74 1.20 17.76
CA PHE A 192 -4.84 0.37 16.96
C PHE A 192 -4.16 -0.69 17.84
N ASN A 193 -3.57 -0.28 18.98
CA ASN A 193 -2.97 -1.20 19.94
C ASN A 193 -3.97 -2.20 20.55
N PHE A 194 -5.21 -1.80 20.74
CA PHE A 194 -6.28 -2.71 21.19
C PHE A 194 -6.54 -3.80 20.14
N VAL A 195 -6.69 -3.43 18.87
CA VAL A 195 -6.89 -4.37 17.76
C VAL A 195 -5.72 -5.34 17.64
N VAL A 196 -4.48 -4.84 17.66
CA VAL A 196 -3.26 -5.68 17.62
C VAL A 196 -3.19 -6.65 18.79
N ARG A 197 -3.47 -6.18 20.02
CA ARG A 197 -3.52 -7.07 21.21
C ARG A 197 -4.59 -8.14 21.11
N LYS A 198 -5.76 -7.81 20.56
CA LYS A 198 -6.83 -8.79 20.29
C LYS A 198 -6.39 -9.81 19.23
N ALA A 199 -5.76 -9.37 18.14
CA ALA A 199 -5.25 -10.23 17.08
C ALA A 199 -4.18 -11.20 17.59
N ASN A 200 -3.29 -10.76 18.48
CA ASN A 200 -2.28 -11.62 19.10
C ASN A 200 -2.89 -12.77 19.93
N ARG A 201 -4.10 -12.58 20.45
CA ARG A 201 -4.83 -13.57 21.27
C ARG A 201 -5.89 -14.36 20.48
N ASN A 202 -6.27 -13.90 19.31
CA ASN A 202 -7.31 -14.52 18.48
C ASN A 202 -6.72 -14.85 17.10
N LYS A 203 -6.61 -16.16 16.83
CA LYS A 203 -6.03 -16.69 15.59
C LYS A 203 -6.81 -16.21 14.36
N VAL A 204 -8.15 -16.25 14.41
CA VAL A 204 -9.00 -15.82 13.28
C VAL A 204 -8.80 -14.35 12.95
N LEU A 205 -8.81 -13.47 13.97
CA LEU A 205 -8.58 -12.03 13.77
C LEU A 205 -7.18 -11.76 13.24
N ARG A 206 -6.16 -12.49 13.72
CA ARG A 206 -4.80 -12.38 13.22
C ARG A 206 -4.71 -12.79 11.76
N GLU A 207 -5.27 -13.93 11.39
CA GLU A 207 -5.31 -14.41 10.01
C GLU A 207 -6.08 -13.45 9.10
N THR A 208 -7.20 -12.90 9.57
CA THR A 208 -7.96 -11.87 8.84
C THR A 208 -7.11 -10.63 8.54
N ILE A 209 -6.33 -10.16 9.52
CA ILE A 209 -5.43 -9.02 9.33
C ILE A 209 -4.28 -9.38 8.38
N MET A 210 -3.70 -10.58 8.52
CA MET A 210 -2.61 -11.05 7.64
C MET A 210 -3.06 -11.16 6.17
N VAL A 211 -4.26 -11.68 5.95
CA VAL A 211 -4.88 -11.79 4.61
C VAL A 211 -5.02 -10.43 3.91
N MET A 212 -5.18 -9.35 4.65
CA MET A 212 -5.18 -7.99 4.06
C MET A 212 -3.84 -7.61 3.44
N PHE A 213 -2.76 -8.31 3.79
CA PHE A 213 -1.43 -8.10 3.24
C PHE A 213 -0.99 -9.20 2.25
N GLU A 214 -1.69 -10.33 2.19
CA GLU A 214 -1.16 -11.51 1.51
C GLU A 214 -1.86 -11.90 0.22
N ASP A 215 -3.20 -11.71 0.05
CA ASP A 215 -3.84 -12.24 -1.16
C ASP A 215 -5.22 -11.65 -1.49
N ILE A 216 -5.42 -11.36 -2.78
CA ILE A 216 -6.69 -10.90 -3.35
C ILE A 216 -7.75 -12.03 -3.33
N ASP A 217 -7.36 -13.28 -3.57
CA ASP A 217 -8.28 -14.42 -3.68
C ASP A 217 -8.82 -14.91 -2.33
N ILE A 218 -8.06 -14.78 -1.26
CA ILE A 218 -8.49 -15.20 0.08
C ILE A 218 -9.47 -14.21 0.69
N ARG A 219 -9.43 -12.93 0.32
CA ARG A 219 -10.41 -11.91 0.72
C ARG A 219 -11.84 -12.27 0.28
N ASP A 220 -12.00 -12.93 -0.87
CA ASP A 220 -13.30 -13.44 -1.34
C ASP A 220 -13.85 -14.60 -0.51
N ARG A 221 -12.99 -15.42 0.10
CA ARG A 221 -13.42 -16.51 1.00
C ARG A 221 -13.98 -15.98 2.31
N LEU A 222 -13.47 -14.85 2.81
CA LEU A 222 -13.98 -14.20 4.04
C LEU A 222 -15.31 -13.47 3.85
N ARG A 223 -15.73 -13.24 2.59
CA ARG A 223 -17.03 -12.62 2.26
C ARG A 223 -18.21 -13.59 2.26
N LYS A 224 -17.97 -14.89 2.22
CA LYS A 224 -19.04 -15.88 2.27
C LYS A 224 -19.37 -16.16 3.74
N PRO A 225 -20.57 -15.78 4.24
CA PRO A 225 -21.03 -16.17 5.58
C PRO A 225 -21.39 -17.66 5.52
N SER A 226 -20.38 -18.49 5.68
CA SER A 226 -20.58 -19.92 5.93
C SER A 226 -19.68 -20.30 7.09
N PHE A 227 -20.09 -19.84 8.26
CA PHE A 227 -19.85 -20.49 9.55
C PHE A 227 -20.81 -19.89 10.58
#